data_9858fc39f22a973eb730e27ad0d31f4d
#
_entry.id   9858fc39f22a973eb730e27ad0d31f4d
#
_cell.length_a   1.000
_cell.length_b   1.000
_cell.length_c   1.000
_cell.angle_alpha   90.00
_cell.angle_beta   90.00
_cell.angle_gamma   90.00
#
_symmetry.space_group_name_H-M   'P 1'
#
loop_
_entity.id
_entity.type
_entity.pdbx_description
1 polymer ?
#
loop_
_entity_poly.entity_id
_entity_poly.type
_entity_poly.pdbx_seq_one_letter_code
_entity_poly.pdbx_strand_id
1 'polypeptide(L)'
;MISKARPDRRGEPAAPGCLHFRAVTLYIGEQLATQGSGILARRDPRPHRPRPGEAGLLKGAGRIAGWVRPHVPEASDGILTSAGICEGFAGAAVRSGVLIFAGFAGLLAGTLAMGAVEYSKLRAECDQQVAQLAAERVRLETAPDAELDELTQLYVSRGLSPDLARQVATELTAHDALAAHAEAEYGLTSVSLTSPLRDALAVSVAFALGGLLPWLAMVLIPGPSRASVTFVIVLAALALTGWISARVSEVHPMLPMVRMASIGGLSMLITYFAGKLLYP
;
A
#
# COMPACT_ATOMS: atom_id res chain seq x y z
N MET A 1 -45.32 37.73 12.87
CA MET A 1 -45.52 36.37 13.39
C MET A 1 -44.40 35.50 12.85
N ILE A 2 -43.34 35.36 13.62
CA ILE A 2 -42.14 34.58 13.23
C ILE A 2 -42.20 33.28 14.04
N SER A 3 -42.45 32.18 13.32
CA SER A 3 -42.47 30.83 13.89
C SER A 3 -41.04 30.37 14.21
N LYS A 4 -40.74 30.18 15.52
CA LYS A 4 -39.50 29.56 16.01
C LYS A 4 -39.56 28.05 15.74
N ALA A 5 -38.74 27.55 14.82
CA ALA A 5 -38.43 26.13 14.71
C ALA A 5 -37.48 25.73 15.84
N ARG A 6 -37.84 24.68 16.57
CA ARG A 6 -37.01 24.03 17.60
C ARG A 6 -35.85 23.30 16.98
N PRO A 7 -34.63 23.30 17.56
CA PRO A 7 -33.54 22.43 17.10
C PRO A 7 -33.77 20.99 17.59
N ASP A 8 -33.70 20.07 16.65
CA ASP A 8 -33.71 18.62 16.90
C ASP A 8 -32.40 18.21 17.57
N ARG A 9 -32.50 17.55 18.72
CA ARG A 9 -31.36 16.99 19.46
C ARG A 9 -31.00 15.62 18.88
N ARG A 10 -30.41 15.58 17.69
CA ARG A 10 -29.67 14.43 17.17
C ARG A 10 -28.77 14.91 16.00
N GLY A 11 -27.63 15.43 16.28
CA GLY A 11 -26.72 15.85 15.27
C GLY A 11 -25.32 16.01 15.83
N GLU A 12 -24.68 14.92 16.21
CA GLU A 12 -23.24 14.88 16.07
C GLU A 12 -22.94 14.87 14.57
N PRO A 13 -22.13 15.80 14.06
CA PRO A 13 -21.69 15.70 12.68
C PRO A 13 -20.82 14.45 12.58
N ALA A 14 -21.30 13.45 11.85
CA ALA A 14 -20.47 12.34 11.41
C ALA A 14 -19.22 12.95 10.76
N ALA A 15 -18.06 12.63 11.29
CA ALA A 15 -16.78 13.07 10.74
C ALA A 15 -16.78 12.87 9.24
N PRO A 16 -16.41 13.86 8.41
CA PRO A 16 -16.35 13.72 6.96
C PRO A 16 -15.23 12.72 6.65
N GLY A 17 -15.59 11.45 6.54
CA GLY A 17 -14.65 10.42 6.17
C GLY A 17 -14.24 10.56 4.70
N CYS A 18 -13.13 9.93 4.31
CA CYS A 18 -12.64 9.83 2.93
C CYS A 18 -13.72 9.47 1.90
N LEU A 19 -14.85 8.89 2.32
CA LEU A 19 -16.03 8.62 1.51
C LEU A 19 -16.74 9.89 0.99
N HIS A 20 -16.71 10.98 1.75
CA HIS A 20 -17.34 12.24 1.30
C HIS A 20 -16.47 12.97 0.26
N PHE A 21 -15.14 12.86 0.39
CA PHE A 21 -14.19 13.37 -0.59
C PHE A 21 -14.29 12.61 -1.92
N ARG A 22 -14.62 11.31 -1.88
CA ARG A 22 -14.85 10.49 -3.08
C ARG A 22 -16.01 11.00 -3.95
N ALA A 23 -17.04 11.61 -3.35
CA ALA A 23 -18.15 12.20 -4.09
C ALA A 23 -17.71 13.49 -4.81
N VAL A 24 -16.87 14.31 -4.19
CA VAL A 24 -16.32 15.53 -4.79
C VAL A 24 -15.31 15.17 -5.89
N THR A 25 -14.49 14.14 -5.68
CA THR A 25 -13.48 13.69 -6.66
C THR A 25 -14.11 12.99 -7.87
N LEU A 26 -15.20 12.24 -7.68
CA LEU A 26 -15.97 11.66 -8.81
C LEU A 26 -16.59 12.74 -9.67
N TYR A 27 -17.08 13.83 -9.07
CA TYR A 27 -17.64 14.97 -9.80
C TYR A 27 -16.56 15.71 -10.63
N ILE A 28 -15.34 15.86 -10.07
CA ILE A 28 -14.20 16.49 -10.78
C ILE A 28 -13.66 15.55 -11.88
N GLY A 29 -13.55 14.24 -11.60
CA GLY A 29 -13.08 13.24 -12.55
C GLY A 29 -14.01 13.09 -13.77
N GLU A 30 -15.31 13.22 -13.57
CA GLU A 30 -16.32 13.15 -14.64
C GLU A 30 -16.28 14.39 -15.55
N GLN A 31 -15.99 15.56 -14.98
CA GLN A 31 -15.81 16.82 -15.75
C GLN A 31 -14.51 16.79 -16.59
N LEU A 32 -13.42 16.24 -16.09
CA LEU A 32 -12.14 16.13 -16.81
C LEU A 32 -12.20 15.07 -17.93
N ALA A 33 -12.93 13.98 -17.74
CA ALA A 33 -13.10 12.94 -18.76
C ALA A 33 -13.93 13.42 -19.97
N THR A 34 -14.82 14.38 -19.78
CA THR A 34 -15.67 14.92 -20.87
C THR A 34 -14.96 15.98 -21.71
N GLN A 35 -13.92 16.63 -21.21
CA GLN A 35 -13.18 17.67 -21.95
C GLN A 35 -11.89 17.19 -22.62
N GLY A 36 -11.36 16.01 -22.26
CA GLY A 36 -10.05 15.50 -22.70
C GLY A 36 -9.99 14.73 -24.02
N SER A 37 -11.09 14.60 -24.79
CA SER A 37 -11.11 13.75 -26.00
C SER A 37 -10.62 14.39 -27.30
N GLY A 38 -9.93 15.54 -27.26
CA GLY A 38 -9.63 16.35 -28.44
C GLY A 38 -8.19 16.47 -28.92
N ILE A 39 -7.16 16.04 -28.21
CA ILE A 39 -5.75 16.32 -28.61
C ILE A 39 -4.85 15.10 -28.46
N LEU A 40 -4.22 14.71 -29.59
CA LEU A 40 -3.13 13.75 -29.78
C LEU A 40 -3.49 12.28 -30.05
N ALA A 41 -4.12 12.03 -31.18
CA ALA A 41 -3.95 10.75 -31.87
C ALA A 41 -2.58 10.74 -32.61
N ARG A 42 -1.48 10.43 -31.89
CA ARG A 42 -0.22 9.98 -32.52
C ARG A 42 -0.38 8.51 -32.85
N ARG A 43 -0.26 8.20 -34.18
CA ARG A 43 -0.26 6.83 -34.73
C ARG A 43 0.85 6.03 -34.14
N ASP A 44 0.52 5.12 -33.23
CA ASP A 44 1.39 4.06 -32.73
C ASP A 44 1.39 2.88 -33.72
N PRO A 45 2.53 2.22 -33.98
CA PRO A 45 2.58 1.04 -34.83
C PRO A 45 1.73 -0.08 -34.20
N ARG A 46 0.88 -0.70 -35.01
CA ARG A 46 -0.17 -1.66 -34.62
C ARG A 46 0.37 -2.74 -33.67
N PRO A 47 -0.11 -2.83 -32.42
CA PRO A 47 0.26 -3.93 -31.57
C PRO A 47 -0.34 -5.23 -32.10
N HIS A 48 0.45 -6.29 -32.05
CA HIS A 48 0.06 -7.64 -32.40
C HIS A 48 -1.22 -8.03 -31.63
N ARG A 49 -2.32 -8.26 -32.33
CA ARG A 49 -3.59 -8.69 -31.70
C ARG A 49 -3.42 -10.14 -31.21
N PRO A 50 -3.47 -10.41 -29.91
CA PRO A 50 -3.45 -11.79 -29.39
C PRO A 50 -4.71 -12.54 -29.79
N ARG A 51 -4.61 -13.85 -29.97
CA ARG A 51 -5.73 -14.74 -30.31
C ARG A 51 -6.82 -14.73 -29.23
N PRO A 52 -8.10 -14.94 -29.53
CA PRO A 52 -9.22 -14.76 -28.60
C PRO A 52 -9.14 -15.52 -27.26
N GLY A 53 -8.42 -16.64 -27.20
CA GLY A 53 -8.19 -17.42 -25.98
C GLY A 53 -7.03 -16.91 -25.11
N GLU A 54 -6.00 -16.35 -25.72
CA GLU A 54 -4.82 -15.81 -25.02
C GLU A 54 -5.12 -14.48 -24.32
N ALA A 55 -6.04 -13.70 -24.85
CA ALA A 55 -6.42 -12.41 -24.28
C ALA A 55 -7.09 -12.53 -22.89
N GLY A 56 -7.80 -13.63 -22.62
CA GLY A 56 -8.43 -13.92 -21.33
C GLY A 56 -7.41 -14.31 -20.27
N LEU A 57 -6.47 -15.20 -20.63
CA LEU A 57 -5.40 -15.65 -19.75
C LEU A 57 -4.40 -14.52 -19.43
N LEU A 58 -4.03 -13.71 -20.43
CA LEU A 58 -3.14 -12.56 -20.24
C LEU A 58 -3.79 -11.45 -19.39
N LYS A 59 -5.10 -11.22 -19.54
CA LYS A 59 -5.83 -10.28 -18.65
C LYS A 59 -5.93 -10.80 -17.23
N GLY A 60 -6.15 -12.11 -17.02
CA GLY A 60 -6.14 -12.73 -15.70
C GLY A 60 -4.76 -12.66 -15.04
N ALA A 61 -3.71 -13.04 -15.75
CA ALA A 61 -2.34 -12.96 -15.28
C ALA A 61 -1.90 -11.51 -14.98
N GLY A 62 -2.29 -10.54 -15.81
CA GLY A 62 -2.03 -9.12 -15.57
C GLY A 62 -2.73 -8.57 -14.33
N ARG A 63 -3.97 -9.01 -14.04
CA ARG A 63 -4.70 -8.61 -12.82
C ARG A 63 -4.07 -9.21 -11.56
N ILE A 64 -3.67 -10.48 -11.60
CA ILE A 64 -2.97 -11.14 -10.48
C ILE A 64 -1.61 -10.48 -10.26
N ALA A 65 -0.82 -10.24 -11.31
CA ALA A 65 0.45 -9.56 -11.21
C ALA A 65 0.30 -8.12 -10.66
N GLY A 66 -0.74 -7.40 -11.04
CA GLY A 66 -1.07 -6.07 -10.53
C GLY A 66 -1.41 -6.07 -9.05
N TRP A 67 -2.02 -7.14 -8.52
CA TRP A 67 -2.29 -7.29 -7.10
C TRP A 67 -1.06 -7.80 -6.33
N VAL A 68 -0.34 -8.77 -6.87
CA VAL A 68 0.83 -9.38 -6.20
C VAL A 68 1.97 -8.38 -6.04
N ARG A 69 2.26 -7.59 -7.07
CA ARG A 69 3.41 -6.66 -7.09
C ARG A 69 3.51 -5.75 -5.86
N PRO A 70 2.47 -4.97 -5.48
CA PRO A 70 2.54 -4.08 -4.33
C PRO A 70 2.56 -4.80 -2.98
N HIS A 71 2.18 -6.10 -2.91
CA HIS A 71 2.02 -6.84 -1.66
C HIS A 71 3.08 -7.92 -1.41
N VAL A 72 4.15 -7.94 -2.22
CA VAL A 72 5.30 -8.86 -2.00
C VAL A 72 6.03 -8.59 -0.68
N PRO A 73 6.26 -7.32 -0.25
CA PRO A 73 6.86 -7.05 1.04
C PRO A 73 6.08 -7.67 2.20
N GLU A 74 4.77 -7.47 2.24
CA GLU A 74 3.88 -7.97 3.31
C GLU A 74 3.83 -9.51 3.34
N ALA A 75 3.83 -10.15 2.16
CA ALA A 75 3.95 -11.60 2.07
C ALA A 75 5.31 -12.09 2.62
N SER A 76 6.40 -11.36 2.33
CA SER A 76 7.73 -11.68 2.86
C SER A 76 7.78 -11.53 4.38
N ASP A 77 7.13 -10.50 4.94
CA ASP A 77 7.04 -10.29 6.38
C ASP A 77 6.25 -11.42 7.06
N GLY A 78 5.18 -11.90 6.43
CA GLY A 78 4.45 -13.07 6.87
C GLY A 78 5.32 -14.34 6.90
N ILE A 79 6.10 -14.58 5.83
CA ILE A 79 7.04 -15.70 5.75
C ILE A 79 8.06 -15.60 6.90
N LEU A 80 8.72 -14.45 7.07
CA LEU A 80 9.75 -14.24 8.07
C LEU A 80 9.22 -14.43 9.50
N THR A 81 8.09 -13.80 9.81
CA THR A 81 7.47 -13.86 11.15
C THR A 81 7.06 -15.27 11.51
N SER A 82 6.32 -15.93 10.62
CA SER A 82 5.84 -17.30 10.87
C SER A 82 7.00 -18.30 10.93
N ALA A 83 8.00 -18.18 10.05
CA ALA A 83 9.19 -19.01 10.05
C ALA A 83 9.99 -18.83 11.35
N GLY A 84 10.20 -17.60 11.80
CA GLY A 84 10.90 -17.30 13.04
C GLY A 84 10.23 -17.92 14.26
N ILE A 85 8.90 -17.82 14.36
CA ILE A 85 8.13 -18.45 15.44
C ILE A 85 8.27 -19.98 15.36
N CYS A 86 8.05 -20.56 14.19
CA CYS A 86 8.13 -22.01 14.00
C CYS A 86 9.52 -22.56 14.32
N GLU A 87 10.59 -21.93 13.85
CA GLU A 87 11.98 -22.35 14.13
C GLU A 87 12.35 -22.15 15.60
N GLY A 88 11.89 -21.07 16.24
CA GLY A 88 12.10 -20.85 17.68
C GLY A 88 11.51 -21.98 18.55
N PHE A 89 10.26 -22.36 18.27
CA PHE A 89 9.63 -23.49 18.97
C PHE A 89 10.22 -24.84 18.59
N ALA A 90 10.71 -25.01 17.36
CA ALA A 90 11.43 -26.21 16.96
C ALA A 90 12.78 -26.32 17.69
N GLY A 91 13.51 -25.22 17.86
CA GLY A 91 14.74 -25.13 18.62
C GLY A 91 14.56 -25.50 20.12
N ALA A 92 13.43 -25.08 20.69
CA ALA A 92 13.03 -25.44 22.06
C ALA A 92 12.53 -26.90 22.20
N ALA A 93 12.55 -27.69 21.14
CA ALA A 93 12.14 -29.11 21.14
C ALA A 93 10.76 -29.39 21.76
N VAL A 94 9.85 -28.43 21.70
CA VAL A 94 8.49 -28.55 22.24
C VAL A 94 7.67 -29.61 21.50
N ARG A 95 6.61 -30.11 22.14
CA ARG A 95 5.68 -31.06 21.51
C ARG A 95 5.08 -30.47 20.27
N SER A 96 4.90 -31.29 19.22
CA SER A 96 4.37 -30.85 17.92
C SER A 96 3.05 -30.07 18.01
N GLY A 97 2.15 -30.47 18.94
CA GLY A 97 0.88 -29.75 19.14
C GLY A 97 1.08 -28.30 19.63
N VAL A 98 2.05 -28.08 20.53
CA VAL A 98 2.38 -26.72 21.02
C VAL A 98 2.98 -25.88 19.89
N LEU A 99 3.91 -26.45 19.12
CA LEU A 99 4.53 -25.77 17.98
C LEU A 99 3.48 -25.36 16.93
N ILE A 100 2.60 -26.28 16.55
CA ILE A 100 1.54 -26.03 15.55
C ILE A 100 0.60 -24.93 16.04
N PHE A 101 0.15 -25.01 17.31
CA PHE A 101 -0.74 -24.01 17.89
C PHE A 101 -0.06 -22.64 18.01
N ALA A 102 1.18 -22.58 18.50
CA ALA A 102 1.92 -21.34 18.65
C ALA A 102 2.20 -20.67 17.29
N GLY A 103 2.56 -21.46 16.27
CA GLY A 103 2.74 -20.96 14.91
C GLY A 103 1.44 -20.39 14.33
N PHE A 104 0.31 -21.10 14.53
CA PHE A 104 -0.99 -20.61 14.08
C PHE A 104 -1.43 -19.34 14.84
N ALA A 105 -1.29 -19.33 16.15
CA ALA A 105 -1.63 -18.17 16.96
C ALA A 105 -0.79 -16.93 16.57
N GLY A 106 0.52 -17.13 16.36
CA GLY A 106 1.42 -16.08 15.89
C GLY A 106 1.05 -15.57 14.49
N LEU A 107 0.72 -16.47 13.57
CA LEU A 107 0.25 -16.11 12.23
C LEU A 107 -1.05 -15.28 12.29
N LEU A 108 -2.01 -15.71 13.09
CA LEU A 108 -3.28 -15.00 13.27
C LEU A 108 -3.06 -13.62 13.90
N ALA A 109 -2.29 -13.55 14.99
CA ALA A 109 -1.97 -12.30 15.67
C ALA A 109 -1.22 -11.33 14.73
N GLY A 110 -0.23 -11.80 14.00
CA GLY A 110 0.53 -11.01 13.01
C GLY A 110 -0.36 -10.49 11.90
N THR A 111 -1.24 -11.33 11.35
CA THR A 111 -2.20 -10.94 10.31
C THR A 111 -3.12 -9.81 10.78
N LEU A 112 -3.68 -9.93 11.97
CA LEU A 112 -4.56 -8.90 12.55
C LEU A 112 -3.79 -7.61 12.87
N ALA A 113 -2.58 -7.74 13.43
CA ALA A 113 -1.73 -6.59 13.74
C ALA A 113 -1.33 -5.81 12.49
N MET A 114 -0.89 -6.49 11.43
CA MET A 114 -0.53 -5.85 10.16
C MET A 114 -1.70 -5.08 9.56
N GLY A 115 -2.88 -5.70 9.51
CA GLY A 115 -4.08 -5.02 9.04
C GLY A 115 -4.48 -3.80 9.87
N ALA A 116 -4.40 -3.91 11.19
CA ALA A 116 -4.73 -2.81 12.10
C ALA A 116 -3.72 -1.64 11.97
N VAL A 117 -2.44 -1.92 11.87
CA VAL A 117 -1.38 -0.92 11.68
C VAL A 117 -1.56 -0.20 10.35
N GLU A 118 -1.75 -0.95 9.25
CA GLU A 118 -1.94 -0.35 7.93
C GLU A 118 -3.22 0.49 7.85
N TYR A 119 -4.32 -0.01 8.41
CA TYR A 119 -5.55 0.77 8.50
C TYR A 119 -5.35 2.09 9.25
N SER A 120 -4.68 2.02 10.42
CA SER A 120 -4.43 3.20 11.26
C SER A 120 -3.53 4.22 10.55
N LYS A 121 -2.49 3.73 9.86
CA LYS A 121 -1.58 4.57 9.06
C LYS A 121 -2.32 5.29 7.94
N LEU A 122 -3.02 4.54 7.09
CA LEU A 122 -3.77 5.10 5.96
C LEU A 122 -4.89 6.04 6.43
N ARG A 123 -5.51 5.73 7.57
CA ARG A 123 -6.53 6.61 8.15
C ARG A 123 -5.92 7.93 8.63
N ALA A 124 -4.78 7.88 9.31
CA ALA A 124 -4.07 9.08 9.76
C ALA A 124 -3.60 9.95 8.57
N GLU A 125 -3.07 9.33 7.51
CA GLU A 125 -2.72 10.03 6.26
C GLU A 125 -3.93 10.72 5.64
N CYS A 126 -5.08 10.04 5.59
CA CYS A 126 -6.33 10.60 5.07
C CYS A 126 -6.83 11.78 5.92
N ASP A 127 -6.80 11.65 7.24
CA ASP A 127 -7.23 12.71 8.15
C ASP A 127 -6.29 13.94 8.06
N GLN A 128 -4.99 13.72 7.87
CA GLN A 128 -4.02 14.78 7.62
C GLN A 128 -4.30 15.52 6.30
N GLN A 129 -4.55 14.79 5.21
CA GLN A 129 -4.87 15.38 3.91
C GLN A 129 -6.15 16.22 3.98
N VAL A 130 -7.19 15.73 4.66
CA VAL A 130 -8.43 16.48 4.86
C VAL A 130 -8.18 17.77 5.63
N ALA A 131 -7.36 17.73 6.69
CA ALA A 131 -7.02 18.91 7.48
C ALA A 131 -6.21 19.94 6.67
N GLN A 132 -5.24 19.48 5.85
CA GLN A 132 -4.44 20.33 4.95
C GLN A 132 -5.35 21.04 3.93
N LEU A 133 -6.24 20.30 3.25
CA LEU A 133 -7.16 20.87 2.27
C LEU A 133 -8.16 21.85 2.90
N ALA A 134 -8.60 21.59 4.14
CA ALA A 134 -9.47 22.52 4.86
C ALA A 134 -8.75 23.82 5.20
N ALA A 135 -7.50 23.75 5.66
CA ALA A 135 -6.69 24.93 5.92
C ALA A 135 -6.40 25.72 4.64
N GLU A 136 -6.07 25.03 3.55
CA GLU A 136 -5.83 25.61 2.23
C GLU A 136 -7.04 26.40 1.72
N ARG A 137 -8.22 25.80 1.84
CA ARG A 137 -9.47 26.48 1.45
C ARG A 137 -9.66 27.80 2.19
N VAL A 138 -9.39 27.82 3.48
CA VAL A 138 -9.49 29.04 4.28
C VAL A 138 -8.47 30.09 3.81
N ARG A 139 -7.24 29.71 3.47
CA ARG A 139 -6.23 30.63 2.95
C ARG A 139 -6.64 31.21 1.60
N LEU A 140 -7.11 30.38 0.67
CA LEU A 140 -7.61 30.81 -0.63
C LEU A 140 -8.81 31.78 -0.52
N GLU A 141 -9.67 31.63 0.50
CA GLU A 141 -10.78 32.55 0.75
C GLU A 141 -10.34 33.86 1.41
N THR A 142 -9.32 33.84 2.26
CA THR A 142 -8.89 34.99 3.07
C THR A 142 -7.79 35.83 2.43
N ALA A 143 -6.91 35.22 1.65
CA ALA A 143 -5.74 35.87 1.05
C ALA A 143 -5.45 35.38 -0.39
N PRO A 144 -6.39 35.46 -1.35
CA PRO A 144 -6.25 34.86 -2.67
C PRO A 144 -5.03 35.35 -3.46
N ASP A 145 -4.66 36.63 -3.32
CA ASP A 145 -3.50 37.20 -4.02
C ASP A 145 -2.18 36.63 -3.47
N ALA A 146 -2.09 36.42 -2.14
CA ALA A 146 -0.91 35.85 -1.51
C ALA A 146 -0.73 34.38 -1.92
N GLU A 147 -1.82 33.63 -1.96
CA GLU A 147 -1.80 32.22 -2.40
C GLU A 147 -1.42 32.10 -3.88
N LEU A 148 -1.90 33.02 -4.77
CA LEU A 148 -1.46 33.06 -6.16
C LEU A 148 0.04 33.36 -6.28
N ASP A 149 0.58 34.24 -5.43
CA ASP A 149 2.02 34.53 -5.38
C ASP A 149 2.81 33.31 -4.88
N GLU A 150 2.32 32.58 -3.88
CA GLU A 150 2.93 31.34 -3.37
C GLU A 150 2.99 30.26 -4.45
N LEU A 151 1.88 30.01 -5.15
CA LEU A 151 1.84 29.06 -6.27
C LEU A 151 2.80 29.46 -7.40
N THR A 152 2.90 30.79 -7.70
CA THR A 152 3.86 31.31 -8.66
C THR A 152 5.29 31.02 -8.27
N GLN A 153 5.68 31.28 -6.99
CA GLN A 153 7.01 31.01 -6.49
C GLN A 153 7.35 29.52 -6.52
N LEU A 154 6.37 28.67 -6.25
CA LEU A 154 6.54 27.22 -6.34
C LEU A 154 6.90 26.78 -7.76
N TYR A 155 6.25 27.32 -8.78
CA TYR A 155 6.58 27.02 -10.18
C TYR A 155 7.94 27.63 -10.61
N VAL A 156 8.32 28.80 -10.10
CA VAL A 156 9.66 29.36 -10.30
C VAL A 156 10.72 28.43 -9.70
N SER A 157 10.51 27.92 -8.51
CA SER A 157 11.44 26.99 -7.85
C SER A 157 11.60 25.67 -8.65
N ARG A 158 10.58 25.29 -9.42
CA ARG A 158 10.62 24.13 -10.35
C ARG A 158 11.27 24.44 -11.70
N GLY A 159 11.78 25.66 -11.90
CA GLY A 159 12.56 26.04 -13.08
C GLY A 159 11.82 26.82 -14.14
N LEU A 160 10.58 27.27 -13.93
CA LEU A 160 9.91 28.17 -14.84
C LEU A 160 10.45 29.61 -14.70
N SER A 161 10.43 30.36 -15.79
CA SER A 161 10.67 31.82 -15.70
C SER A 161 9.53 32.50 -14.92
N PRO A 162 9.81 33.60 -14.17
CA PRO A 162 8.78 34.26 -13.35
C PRO A 162 7.50 34.62 -14.12
N ASP A 163 7.63 35.11 -15.34
CA ASP A 163 6.48 35.49 -16.17
C ASP A 163 5.64 34.28 -16.56
N LEU A 164 6.28 33.18 -16.96
CA LEU A 164 5.57 31.94 -17.30
C LEU A 164 4.94 31.28 -16.06
N ALA A 165 5.66 31.28 -14.93
CA ALA A 165 5.15 30.75 -13.68
C ALA A 165 3.87 31.48 -13.23
N ARG A 166 3.86 32.82 -13.36
CA ARG A 166 2.69 33.63 -13.03
C ARG A 166 1.50 33.33 -13.95
N GLN A 167 1.75 33.16 -15.24
CA GLN A 167 0.69 32.80 -16.21
C GLN A 167 0.10 31.43 -15.87
N VAL A 168 0.94 30.42 -15.65
CA VAL A 168 0.52 29.06 -15.28
C VAL A 168 -0.28 29.06 -13.98
N ALA A 169 0.23 29.73 -12.93
CA ALA A 169 -0.45 29.83 -11.64
C ALA A 169 -1.84 30.50 -11.79
N THR A 170 -1.93 31.57 -12.57
CA THR A 170 -3.20 32.27 -12.81
C THR A 170 -4.22 31.40 -13.55
N GLU A 171 -3.81 30.67 -14.59
CA GLU A 171 -4.70 29.79 -15.34
C GLU A 171 -5.17 28.58 -14.49
N LEU A 172 -4.28 27.99 -13.72
CA LEU A 172 -4.62 26.87 -12.83
C LEU A 172 -5.56 27.32 -11.71
N THR A 173 -5.30 28.47 -11.09
CA THR A 173 -6.16 29.06 -10.05
C THR A 173 -7.55 29.40 -10.61
N ALA A 174 -7.63 29.91 -11.82
CA ALA A 174 -8.90 30.22 -12.47
C ALA A 174 -9.72 28.94 -12.80
N HIS A 175 -9.04 27.80 -13.00
CA HIS A 175 -9.71 26.53 -13.26
C HIS A 175 -10.20 25.87 -11.96
N ASP A 176 -9.29 25.61 -11.03
CA ASP A 176 -9.58 25.05 -9.69
C ASP A 176 -8.40 25.38 -8.75
N ALA A 177 -8.53 26.47 -8.00
CA ALA A 177 -7.49 26.95 -7.10
C ALA A 177 -7.09 25.90 -6.07
N LEU A 178 -8.07 25.23 -5.42
CA LEU A 178 -7.80 24.23 -4.38
C LEU A 178 -7.08 23.01 -4.95
N ALA A 179 -7.48 22.54 -6.12
CA ALA A 179 -6.81 21.40 -6.76
C ALA A 179 -5.39 21.76 -7.19
N ALA A 180 -5.18 22.99 -7.72
CA ALA A 180 -3.86 23.45 -8.13
C ALA A 180 -2.87 23.51 -6.97
N HIS A 181 -3.28 24.06 -5.81
CA HIS A 181 -2.48 24.09 -4.59
C HIS A 181 -2.28 22.70 -4.01
N ALA A 182 -3.34 21.88 -3.91
CA ALA A 182 -3.26 20.51 -3.42
C ALA A 182 -2.25 19.66 -4.19
N GLU A 183 -2.21 19.77 -5.50
CA GLU A 183 -1.24 19.06 -6.34
C GLU A 183 0.17 19.67 -6.22
N ALA A 184 0.27 20.99 -6.28
CA ALA A 184 1.55 21.66 -6.34
C ALA A 184 2.31 21.62 -5.02
N GLU A 185 1.64 21.81 -3.88
CA GLU A 185 2.25 21.87 -2.54
C GLU A 185 2.33 20.49 -1.86
N TYR A 186 1.24 19.71 -1.93
CA TYR A 186 1.13 18.46 -1.19
C TYR A 186 1.26 17.22 -2.05
N GLY A 187 1.36 17.36 -3.38
CA GLY A 187 1.39 16.23 -4.31
C GLY A 187 0.09 15.42 -4.33
N LEU A 188 -1.01 16.00 -3.86
CA LEU A 188 -2.30 15.32 -3.77
C LEU A 188 -2.97 15.31 -5.14
N THR A 189 -2.92 14.17 -5.81
CA THR A 189 -3.67 13.94 -7.04
C THR A 189 -4.96 13.16 -6.74
N SER A 190 -5.97 13.32 -7.59
CA SER A 190 -7.26 12.62 -7.47
C SER A 190 -7.15 11.08 -7.43
N VAL A 191 -5.99 10.53 -7.81
CA VAL A 191 -5.71 9.09 -7.87
C VAL A 191 -5.30 8.52 -6.50
N SER A 192 -4.89 9.34 -5.53
CA SER A 192 -4.32 8.88 -4.26
C SER A 192 -5.33 8.45 -3.19
N LEU A 193 -6.64 8.52 -3.48
CA LEU A 193 -7.68 8.19 -2.51
C LEU A 193 -8.08 6.70 -2.57
N THR A 194 -7.23 5.85 -2.07
CA THR A 194 -7.56 4.44 -1.84
C THR A 194 -8.45 4.28 -0.60
N SER A 195 -9.17 3.16 -0.50
CA SER A 195 -9.98 2.87 0.68
C SER A 195 -9.08 2.26 1.76
N PRO A 196 -8.87 2.93 2.92
CA PRO A 196 -7.99 2.43 3.99
C PRO A 196 -8.32 1.00 4.41
N LEU A 197 -9.61 0.65 4.48
CA LEU A 197 -10.03 -0.70 4.84
C LEU A 197 -9.68 -1.74 3.79
N ARG A 198 -9.84 -1.41 2.50
CA ARG A 198 -9.52 -2.34 1.41
C ARG A 198 -8.02 -2.64 1.36
N ASP A 199 -7.18 -1.62 1.54
CA ASP A 199 -5.74 -1.78 1.48
C ASP A 199 -5.22 -2.51 2.73
N ALA A 200 -5.75 -2.19 3.91
CA ALA A 200 -5.47 -2.94 5.13
C ALA A 200 -5.84 -4.42 5.02
N LEU A 201 -6.99 -4.75 4.42
CA LEU A 201 -7.38 -6.13 4.17
C LEU A 201 -6.45 -6.82 3.16
N ALA A 202 -6.02 -6.12 2.11
CA ALA A 202 -5.08 -6.67 1.13
C ALA A 202 -3.72 -7.00 1.76
N VAL A 203 -3.20 -6.11 2.60
CA VAL A 203 -1.98 -6.32 3.41
C VAL A 203 -2.13 -7.51 4.34
N SER A 204 -3.25 -7.58 5.09
CA SER A 204 -3.54 -8.73 5.98
C SER A 204 -3.54 -10.06 5.22
N VAL A 205 -4.20 -10.11 4.07
CA VAL A 205 -4.28 -11.31 3.24
C VAL A 205 -2.90 -11.69 2.70
N ALA A 206 -2.11 -10.72 2.23
CA ALA A 206 -0.76 -10.99 1.74
C ALA A 206 0.15 -11.54 2.85
N PHE A 207 0.12 -10.95 4.05
CA PHE A 207 0.85 -11.44 5.22
C PHE A 207 0.42 -12.86 5.59
N ALA A 208 -0.88 -13.12 5.67
CA ALA A 208 -1.41 -14.44 5.99
C ALA A 208 -0.98 -15.51 4.97
N LEU A 209 -1.07 -15.21 3.68
CA LEU A 209 -0.66 -16.12 2.60
C LEU A 209 0.84 -16.44 2.67
N GLY A 210 1.67 -15.41 2.93
CA GLY A 210 3.11 -15.61 3.14
C GLY A 210 3.39 -16.51 4.35
N GLY A 211 2.82 -16.18 5.49
CA GLY A 211 3.05 -16.90 6.74
C GLY A 211 2.44 -18.31 6.80
N LEU A 212 1.44 -18.60 5.99
CA LEU A 212 0.91 -19.96 5.85
C LEU A 212 1.96 -20.95 5.34
N LEU A 213 2.89 -20.52 4.49
CA LEU A 213 3.88 -21.41 3.89
C LEU A 213 4.80 -22.08 4.93
N PRO A 214 5.52 -21.36 5.81
CA PRO A 214 6.34 -22.00 6.85
C PRO A 214 5.50 -22.76 7.87
N TRP A 215 4.33 -22.26 8.22
CA TRP A 215 3.44 -22.96 9.15
C TRP A 215 2.96 -24.29 8.57
N LEU A 216 2.49 -24.33 7.32
CA LEU A 216 2.10 -25.57 6.65
C LEU A 216 3.27 -26.54 6.50
N ALA A 217 4.48 -26.05 6.19
CA ALA A 217 5.67 -26.90 6.14
C ALA A 217 5.90 -27.58 7.50
N MET A 218 5.77 -26.83 8.61
CA MET A 218 5.89 -27.37 9.96
C MET A 218 4.79 -28.38 10.33
N VAL A 219 3.58 -28.21 9.82
CA VAL A 219 2.45 -29.13 10.06
C VAL A 219 2.59 -30.42 9.24
N LEU A 220 2.94 -30.28 7.96
CA LEU A 220 2.90 -31.40 7.00
C LEU A 220 4.13 -32.29 7.02
N ILE A 221 5.28 -31.78 7.49
CA ILE A 221 6.53 -32.53 7.53
C ILE A 221 6.71 -33.18 8.92
N PRO A 222 6.57 -34.49 9.06
CA PRO A 222 6.76 -35.17 10.33
C PRO A 222 8.26 -35.47 10.61
N GLY A 223 8.59 -35.64 11.89
CA GLY A 223 9.90 -36.18 12.31
C GLY A 223 10.96 -35.09 12.54
N PRO A 224 12.22 -35.52 12.80
CA PRO A 224 13.32 -34.65 13.24
C PRO A 224 13.82 -33.71 12.13
N SER A 225 13.58 -34.04 10.85
CA SER A 225 13.98 -33.21 9.70
C SER A 225 13.08 -32.00 9.47
N ARG A 226 11.97 -31.88 10.20
CA ARG A 226 10.95 -30.84 10.04
C ARG A 226 11.55 -29.43 9.97
N ALA A 227 12.36 -29.04 10.96
CA ALA A 227 12.99 -27.72 11.02
C ALA A 227 13.91 -27.48 9.83
N SER A 228 14.81 -28.42 9.53
CA SER A 228 15.75 -28.28 8.41
C SER A 228 15.07 -28.17 7.05
N VAL A 229 14.00 -28.94 6.82
CA VAL A 229 13.24 -28.88 5.55
C VAL A 229 12.46 -27.58 5.46
N THR A 230 11.83 -27.14 6.56
CA THR A 230 11.14 -25.84 6.59
C THR A 230 12.11 -24.69 6.34
N PHE A 231 13.30 -24.73 6.96
CA PHE A 231 14.35 -23.76 6.71
C PHE A 231 14.69 -23.61 5.22
N VAL A 232 14.90 -24.72 4.51
CA VAL A 232 15.20 -24.71 3.08
C VAL A 232 14.02 -24.16 2.24
N ILE A 233 12.79 -24.59 2.55
CA ILE A 233 11.57 -24.11 1.87
C ILE A 233 11.42 -22.58 2.03
N VAL A 234 11.65 -22.08 3.24
CA VAL A 234 11.54 -20.64 3.53
C VAL A 234 12.63 -19.85 2.82
N LEU A 235 13.88 -20.35 2.80
CA LEU A 235 14.95 -19.69 2.04
C LEU A 235 14.63 -19.60 0.54
N ALA A 236 14.10 -20.67 -0.03
CA ALA A 236 13.68 -20.69 -1.42
C ALA A 236 12.53 -19.69 -1.69
N ALA A 237 11.55 -19.63 -0.78
CA ALA A 237 10.44 -18.69 -0.87
C ALA A 237 10.91 -17.23 -0.77
N LEU A 238 11.81 -16.92 0.15
CA LEU A 238 12.37 -15.57 0.30
C LEU A 238 13.27 -15.19 -0.88
N ALA A 239 14.04 -16.12 -1.44
CA ALA A 239 14.75 -15.89 -2.69
C ALA A 239 13.79 -15.59 -3.84
N LEU A 240 12.66 -16.31 -3.92
CA LEU A 240 11.61 -16.07 -4.92
C LEU A 240 10.96 -14.68 -4.75
N THR A 241 10.62 -14.27 -3.53
CA THR A 241 10.07 -12.93 -3.28
C THR A 241 11.10 -11.84 -3.64
N GLY A 242 12.38 -12.04 -3.33
CA GLY A 242 13.47 -11.16 -3.77
C GLY A 242 13.60 -11.10 -5.29
N TRP A 243 13.42 -12.21 -5.99
CA TRP A 243 13.42 -12.25 -7.45
C TRP A 243 12.22 -11.49 -8.06
N ILE A 244 11.02 -11.69 -7.49
CA ILE A 244 9.80 -10.96 -7.92
C ILE A 244 10.00 -9.45 -7.72
N SER A 245 10.49 -9.03 -6.55
CA SER A 245 10.78 -7.62 -6.25
C SER A 245 11.77 -7.01 -7.24
N ALA A 246 12.84 -7.75 -7.59
CA ALA A 246 13.83 -7.31 -8.58
C ALA A 246 13.22 -7.11 -9.98
N ARG A 247 12.32 -8.02 -10.38
CA ARG A 247 11.61 -7.92 -11.66
C ARG A 247 10.66 -6.72 -11.72
N VAL A 248 10.08 -6.36 -10.59
CA VAL A 248 9.20 -5.18 -10.47
C VAL A 248 10.01 -3.89 -10.57
N SER A 249 11.18 -3.85 -9.92
CA SER A 249 12.05 -2.67 -9.86
C SER A 249 13.04 -2.57 -11.03
N GLU A 250 12.99 -3.49 -12.01
CA GLU A 250 13.87 -3.55 -13.17
C GLU A 250 15.38 -3.57 -12.81
N VAL A 251 15.71 -4.16 -11.65
CA VAL A 251 17.09 -4.33 -11.20
C VAL A 251 17.58 -5.76 -11.35
N HIS A 252 18.90 -5.95 -11.29
CA HIS A 252 19.49 -7.29 -11.39
C HIS A 252 19.05 -8.17 -10.20
N PRO A 253 18.50 -9.39 -10.42
CA PRO A 253 17.79 -10.15 -9.40
C PRO A 253 18.69 -10.75 -8.31
N MET A 254 19.98 -10.96 -8.56
CA MET A 254 20.87 -11.66 -7.62
C MET A 254 20.95 -10.97 -6.26
N LEU A 255 21.11 -9.65 -6.24
CA LEU A 255 21.27 -8.92 -4.98
C LEU A 255 20.03 -8.93 -4.08
N PRO A 256 18.82 -8.63 -4.57
CA PRO A 256 17.60 -8.77 -3.76
C PRO A 256 17.34 -10.21 -3.30
N MET A 257 17.56 -11.21 -4.13
CA MET A 257 17.40 -12.62 -3.76
C MET A 257 18.32 -13.01 -2.60
N VAL A 258 19.63 -12.72 -2.74
CA VAL A 258 20.62 -13.04 -1.70
C VAL A 258 20.31 -12.27 -0.42
N ARG A 259 19.98 -10.99 -0.52
CA ARG A 259 19.64 -10.17 0.64
C ARG A 259 18.45 -10.73 1.42
N MET A 260 17.34 -11.04 0.73
CA MET A 260 16.15 -11.59 1.39
C MET A 260 16.41 -12.96 2.01
N ALA A 261 17.09 -13.85 1.29
CA ALA A 261 17.44 -15.17 1.81
C ALA A 261 18.41 -15.08 3.01
N SER A 262 19.40 -14.18 2.98
CA SER A 262 20.36 -14.00 4.06
C SER A 262 19.70 -13.45 5.33
N ILE A 263 18.85 -12.42 5.19
CA ILE A 263 18.10 -11.85 6.32
C ILE A 263 17.18 -12.90 6.94
N GLY A 264 16.44 -13.63 6.12
CA GLY A 264 15.53 -14.67 6.59
C GLY A 264 16.27 -15.84 7.23
N GLY A 265 17.35 -16.32 6.61
CA GLY A 265 18.19 -17.38 7.16
C GLY A 265 18.78 -17.00 8.50
N LEU A 266 19.32 -15.79 8.63
CA LEU A 266 19.87 -15.29 9.89
C LEU A 266 18.80 -15.18 10.97
N SER A 267 17.62 -14.63 10.63
CA SER A 267 16.49 -14.52 11.56
C SER A 267 16.06 -15.88 12.10
N MET A 268 15.87 -16.87 11.21
CA MET A 268 15.51 -18.24 11.60
C MET A 268 16.58 -18.91 12.48
N LEU A 269 17.87 -18.73 12.16
CA LEU A 269 18.96 -19.27 12.98
C LEU A 269 18.95 -18.65 14.38
N ILE A 270 18.80 -17.32 14.46
CA ILE A 270 18.75 -16.62 15.76
C ILE A 270 17.58 -17.15 16.60
N THR A 271 16.39 -17.25 16.02
CA THR A 271 15.21 -17.74 16.77
C THR A 271 15.31 -19.21 17.14
N TYR A 272 15.87 -20.06 16.27
CA TYR A 272 16.13 -21.46 16.59
C TYR A 272 17.10 -21.63 17.78
N PHE A 273 18.24 -20.95 17.75
CA PHE A 273 19.21 -20.99 18.84
C PHE A 273 18.70 -20.34 20.12
N ALA A 274 17.92 -19.27 20.02
CA ALA A 274 17.25 -18.68 21.18
C ALA A 274 16.28 -19.68 21.83
N GLY A 275 15.47 -20.39 21.04
CA GLY A 275 14.59 -21.45 21.54
C GLY A 275 15.36 -22.55 22.25
N LYS A 276 16.45 -23.03 21.65
CA LYS A 276 17.33 -24.06 22.25
C LYS A 276 18.04 -23.60 23.53
N LEU A 277 18.38 -22.31 23.62
CA LEU A 277 19.05 -21.77 24.80
C LEU A 277 18.09 -21.53 25.96
N LEU A 278 16.90 -21.05 25.69
CA LEU A 278 15.91 -20.69 26.71
C LEU A 278 15.13 -21.89 27.21
N TYR A 279 15.09 -22.97 26.45
CA TYR A 279 14.39 -24.20 26.81
C TYR A 279 15.27 -25.42 26.47
N PRO A 280 16.32 -25.71 27.32
CA PRO A 280 17.29 -26.78 27.08
C PRO A 280 16.72 -28.19 27.27
#